data_5a7af98cfd13f7f7081d22b2e833170c
#
_entry.id   5a7af98cfd13f7f7081d22b2e833170c
#
_cell.length_a   1.000
_cell.length_b   1.000
_cell.length_c   1.000
_cell.angle_alpha   90.00
_cell.angle_beta   90.00
_cell.angle_gamma   90.00
#
_symmetry.space_group_name_H-M   'P 1'
#
loop_
_entity.id
_entity.type
_entity.pdbx_description
1 polymer ?
#
loop_
_entity_poly.entity_id
_entity_poly.type
_entity_poly.pdbx_seq_one_letter_code
_entity_poly.pdbx_strand_id
1 'polypeptide(L)'
;MEGLSRLKPCFLQDGTGSVTAGNSSGINDGSAAVVLMSYAEAARRGVVPLARIVSWGQAGVEPAVMGTGPIPATRKAVRKLCFCDSLAQ
;
A
#
# COMPACT_ATOMS: atom_id res chain seq x y z
N MET A 1 5.54 4.04 27.78
CA MET A 1 5.42 5.38 27.13
C MET A 1 6.63 6.28 27.38
N GLU A 2 7.23 6.23 28.56
CA GLU A 2 8.40 7.07 28.93
C GLU A 2 9.63 6.94 28.01
N GLY A 3 9.88 5.76 27.43
CA GLY A 3 10.99 5.55 26.48
C GLY A 3 10.82 6.26 25.14
N LEU A 4 9.58 6.40 24.64
CA LEU A 4 9.31 7.05 23.36
C LEU A 4 9.47 8.59 23.45
N SER A 5 9.12 9.17 24.59
CA SER A 5 9.22 10.63 24.79
C SER A 5 10.66 11.14 24.92
N ARG A 6 11.63 10.24 25.14
CA ARG A 6 13.06 10.57 25.23
C ARG A 6 13.80 10.50 23.87
N LEU A 7 13.12 10.01 22.81
CA LEU A 7 13.74 9.90 21.50
C LEU A 7 13.92 11.29 20.87
N LYS A 8 15.12 11.50 20.34
CA LYS A 8 15.44 12.75 19.63
C LYS A 8 14.86 12.72 18.21
N PRO A 9 14.39 13.87 17.67
CA PRO A 9 14.05 13.98 16.26
C PRO A 9 15.21 13.61 15.34
N CYS A 10 14.91 12.89 14.25
CA CYS A 10 15.95 12.40 13.33
C CYS A 10 16.41 13.44 12.31
N PHE A 11 15.55 14.42 11.98
CA PHE A 11 15.81 15.37 10.89
C PHE A 11 15.92 16.82 11.37
N LEU A 12 14.92 17.33 12.08
CA LEU A 12 14.91 18.69 12.62
C LEU A 12 15.24 18.65 14.10
N GLN A 13 16.34 19.33 14.48
CA GLN A 13 16.80 19.35 15.88
C GLN A 13 16.54 20.70 16.57
N ASP A 14 15.77 21.58 15.95
CA ASP A 14 15.40 22.91 16.41
C ASP A 14 14.23 22.93 17.41
N GLY A 15 13.79 21.76 17.85
CA GLY A 15 12.62 21.59 18.73
C GLY A 15 11.29 21.45 18.02
N THR A 16 11.24 21.59 16.69
CA THR A 16 10.02 21.44 15.87
C THR A 16 9.89 20.05 15.25
N GLY A 17 10.97 19.25 15.29
CA GLY A 17 10.99 17.91 14.70
C GLY A 17 10.05 16.93 15.39
N SER A 18 9.20 16.27 14.61
CA SER A 18 8.22 15.28 15.10
C SER A 18 8.58 13.84 14.75
N VAL A 19 9.53 13.62 13.83
CA VAL A 19 9.92 12.28 13.36
C VAL A 19 11.08 11.76 14.19
N THR A 20 10.87 10.63 14.86
CA THR A 20 11.86 9.95 15.70
C THR A 20 11.99 8.50 15.27
N ALA A 21 13.01 7.79 15.77
CA ALA A 21 13.16 6.34 15.55
C ALA A 21 11.97 5.52 16.06
N GLY A 22 11.12 6.06 16.93
CA GLY A 22 9.96 5.38 17.47
C GLY A 22 8.68 5.50 16.62
N ASN A 23 8.64 6.44 15.67
CA ASN A 23 7.48 6.69 14.81
C ASN A 23 7.82 6.71 13.32
N SER A 24 8.99 6.21 12.94
CA SER A 24 9.41 6.05 11.54
C SER A 24 9.76 4.59 11.26
N SER A 25 9.59 4.16 10.01
CA SER A 25 10.00 2.82 9.57
C SER A 25 11.52 2.72 9.50
N GLY A 26 12.04 1.52 9.77
CA GLY A 26 13.45 1.20 9.56
C GLY A 26 13.78 1.03 8.07
N ILE A 27 15.06 1.14 7.75
CA ILE A 27 15.59 0.73 6.44
C ILE A 27 16.01 -0.74 6.60
N ASN A 28 15.31 -1.63 5.94
CA ASN A 28 15.52 -3.07 6.09
C ASN A 28 15.62 -3.74 4.73
N ASP A 29 16.40 -4.79 4.66
CA ASP A 29 16.43 -5.68 3.50
C ASP A 29 15.28 -6.69 3.60
N GLY A 30 14.69 -7.01 2.44
CA GLY A 30 13.61 -7.97 2.37
C GLY A 30 13.35 -8.40 0.94
N SER A 31 12.79 -9.57 0.78
CA SER A 31 12.34 -10.07 -0.52
C SER A 31 11.01 -10.78 -0.38
N ALA A 32 10.22 -10.72 -1.45
CA ALA A 32 8.96 -11.43 -1.54
C ALA A 32 8.73 -11.90 -2.97
N ALA A 33 8.03 -13.02 -3.13
CA ALA A 33 7.62 -13.53 -4.43
C ALA A 33 6.17 -13.97 -4.39
N VAL A 34 5.45 -13.69 -5.48
CA VAL A 34 4.08 -14.16 -5.69
C VAL A 34 3.98 -14.80 -7.06
N VAL A 35 3.13 -15.82 -7.18
CA VAL A 35 2.79 -16.45 -8.46
C VAL A 35 1.42 -15.92 -8.89
N LEU A 36 1.38 -15.32 -10.08
CA LEU A 36 0.14 -14.82 -10.68
C LEU A 36 -0.22 -15.73 -11.87
N MET A 37 -1.49 -16.04 -12.00
CA MET A 37 -2.02 -16.80 -13.12
C MET A 37 -3.50 -16.45 -13.37
N SER A 38 -4.02 -16.83 -14.55
CA SER A 38 -5.45 -16.71 -14.82
C SER A 38 -6.25 -17.71 -13.99
N TYR A 39 -7.53 -17.40 -13.75
CA TYR A 39 -8.43 -18.31 -13.05
C TYR A 39 -8.52 -19.69 -13.77
N ALA A 40 -8.60 -19.67 -15.09
CA ALA A 40 -8.64 -20.91 -15.89
C ALA A 40 -7.38 -21.77 -15.69
N GLU A 41 -6.21 -21.15 -15.62
CA GLU A 41 -4.96 -21.87 -15.39
C GLU A 41 -4.88 -22.42 -13.96
N ALA A 42 -5.34 -21.68 -12.97
CA ALA A 42 -5.44 -22.17 -11.58
C ALA A 42 -6.34 -23.41 -11.50
N ALA A 43 -7.51 -23.36 -12.14
CA ALA A 43 -8.43 -24.50 -12.22
C ALA A 43 -7.80 -25.71 -12.92
N ARG A 44 -7.14 -25.49 -14.06
CA ARG A 44 -6.45 -26.55 -14.80
C ARG A 44 -5.35 -27.25 -13.98
N ARG A 45 -4.69 -26.51 -13.08
CA ARG A 45 -3.63 -27.04 -12.21
C ARG A 45 -4.15 -27.56 -10.87
N GLY A 46 -5.44 -27.42 -10.58
CA GLY A 46 -6.01 -27.79 -9.30
C GLY A 46 -5.49 -26.92 -8.13
N VAL A 47 -5.03 -25.71 -8.42
CA VAL A 47 -4.52 -24.76 -7.40
C VAL A 47 -5.65 -23.90 -6.90
N VAL A 48 -5.76 -23.80 -5.57
CA VAL A 48 -6.71 -22.90 -4.93
C VAL A 48 -6.05 -21.52 -4.78
N PRO A 49 -6.59 -20.44 -5.42
CA PRO A 49 -6.04 -19.11 -5.29
C PRO A 49 -6.21 -18.57 -3.86
N LEU A 50 -5.22 -17.87 -3.35
CA LEU A 50 -5.32 -17.15 -2.07
C LEU A 50 -6.25 -15.92 -2.18
N ALA A 51 -6.21 -15.24 -3.33
CA ALA A 51 -7.04 -14.09 -3.62
C ALA A 51 -7.16 -13.87 -5.13
N ARG A 52 -8.18 -13.13 -5.55
CA ARG A 52 -8.35 -12.64 -6.92
C ARG A 52 -8.08 -11.14 -6.98
N ILE A 53 -7.23 -10.71 -7.90
CA ILE A 53 -7.05 -9.28 -8.20
C ILE A 53 -8.24 -8.84 -9.04
N VAL A 54 -9.13 -8.05 -8.46
CA VAL A 54 -10.37 -7.60 -9.11
C VAL A 54 -10.18 -6.28 -9.84
N SER A 55 -9.39 -5.39 -9.27
CA SER A 55 -9.09 -4.08 -9.86
C SER A 55 -7.77 -3.53 -9.31
N TRP A 56 -7.26 -2.52 -9.97
CA TRP A 56 -6.07 -1.78 -9.53
C TRP A 56 -6.14 -0.32 -9.97
N GLY A 57 -5.41 0.54 -9.25
CA GLY A 57 -5.31 1.96 -9.56
C GLY A 57 -3.95 2.53 -9.21
N GLN A 58 -3.53 3.55 -9.95
CA GLN A 58 -2.30 4.31 -9.72
C GLN A 58 -2.63 5.78 -9.54
N ALA A 59 -1.90 6.45 -8.66
CA ALA A 59 -1.99 7.89 -8.49
C ALA A 59 -0.65 8.45 -8.04
N GLY A 60 -0.31 9.63 -8.56
CA GLY A 60 0.75 10.48 -8.04
C GLY A 60 0.16 11.51 -7.08
N VAL A 61 0.95 11.92 -6.11
CA VAL A 61 0.66 13.01 -5.17
C VAL A 61 1.92 13.83 -4.96
N GLU A 62 1.77 15.01 -4.41
CA GLU A 62 2.92 15.85 -4.03
C GLU A 62 3.86 15.09 -3.08
N PRO A 63 5.20 15.18 -3.27
CA PRO A 63 6.17 14.44 -2.45
C PRO A 63 6.01 14.70 -0.94
N ALA A 64 5.68 15.93 -0.55
CA ALA A 64 5.49 16.31 0.85
C ALA A 64 4.35 15.55 1.56
N VAL A 65 3.40 15.02 0.79
CA VAL A 65 2.24 14.28 1.28
C VAL A 65 2.17 12.86 0.70
N MET A 66 3.33 12.27 0.42
CA MET A 66 3.47 10.93 -0.19
C MET A 66 2.56 9.88 0.46
N GLY A 67 2.42 9.90 1.78
CA GLY A 67 1.57 8.96 2.52
C GLY A 67 0.08 9.02 2.17
N THR A 68 -0.39 10.06 1.47
CA THR A 68 -1.77 10.18 1.00
C THR A 68 -2.02 9.50 -0.36
N GLY A 69 -0.97 9.03 -1.05
CA GLY A 69 -1.05 8.37 -2.35
C GLY A 69 -2.07 7.23 -2.46
N PRO A 70 -2.24 6.36 -1.44
CA PRO A 70 -3.25 5.31 -1.46
C PRO A 70 -4.69 5.83 -1.62
N ILE A 71 -5.01 7.04 -1.16
CA ILE A 71 -6.37 7.60 -1.25
C ILE A 71 -6.86 7.72 -2.70
N PRO A 72 -6.19 8.52 -3.58
CA PRO A 72 -6.61 8.63 -4.98
C PRO A 72 -6.43 7.33 -5.76
N ALA A 73 -5.44 6.50 -5.43
CA ALA A 73 -5.24 5.20 -6.06
C ALA A 73 -6.41 4.25 -5.78
N THR A 74 -6.84 4.13 -4.53
CA THR A 74 -7.99 3.32 -4.12
C THR A 74 -9.28 3.82 -4.79
N ARG A 75 -9.51 5.13 -4.81
CA ARG A 75 -10.68 5.69 -5.50
C ARG A 75 -10.74 5.31 -6.98
N LYS A 76 -9.61 5.30 -7.68
CA LYS A 76 -9.53 4.85 -9.08
C LYS A 76 -9.81 3.35 -9.22
N ALA A 77 -9.28 2.52 -8.32
CA ALA A 77 -9.53 1.08 -8.35
C ALA A 77 -11.02 0.76 -8.11
N VAL A 78 -11.64 1.38 -7.10
CA VAL A 78 -13.07 1.17 -6.79
C VAL A 78 -13.97 1.63 -7.94
N ARG A 79 -13.70 2.77 -8.56
CA ARG A 79 -14.47 3.24 -9.73
C ARG A 79 -14.46 2.25 -10.88
N LYS A 80 -13.34 1.58 -11.14
CA LYS A 80 -13.27 0.53 -12.18
C LYS A 80 -14.15 -0.67 -11.84
N LEU A 81 -14.29 -1.05 -10.59
CA LEU A 81 -15.18 -2.12 -10.14
C LEU A 81 -16.64 -1.78 -10.42
N CYS A 82 -17.09 -0.60 -9.99
CA CYS A 82 -18.47 -0.15 -10.20
C CYS A 82 -18.87 -0.06 -11.68
N PHE A 83 -17.91 0.26 -12.56
CA PHE A 83 -18.16 0.33 -14.00
C PHE A 83 -18.26 -1.08 -14.63
N CYS A 84 -17.50 -2.06 -14.14
CA CYS A 84 -17.58 -3.44 -14.65
C CYS A 84 -18.91 -4.10 -14.30
N ASP A 85 -19.46 -3.87 -13.11
CA ASP A 85 -20.76 -4.43 -12.71
C ASP A 85 -21.92 -3.86 -13.53
N SER A 86 -21.84 -2.61 -14.02
CA SER A 86 -22.85 -1.99 -14.86
C SER A 86 -22.86 -2.49 -16.31
N LEU A 87 -21.81 -3.17 -16.76
CA LEU A 87 -21.70 -3.78 -18.11
C LEU A 87 -22.00 -5.29 -18.10
N ALA A 88 -22.20 -5.87 -16.94
CA ALA A 88 -22.49 -7.32 -16.76
C ALA A 88 -24.00 -7.61 -16.61
N GLN A 89 -24.87 -6.62 -16.79
CA GLN A 89 -26.31 -6.75 -16.92
C GLN A 89 -26.70 -6.57 -18.40
#